data_e77fcf79ed0f6b06ed154978c455bda5
#
_entry.id   e77fcf79ed0f6b06ed154978c455bda5
#
_cell.length_a   1.000
_cell.length_b   1.000
_cell.length_c   1.000
_cell.angle_alpha   90.00
_cell.angle_beta   90.00
_cell.angle_gamma   90.00
#
_symmetry.space_group_name_H-M   'P 1'
#
loop_
_entity.id
_entity.type
_entity.pdbx_description
1 polymer ?
#
loop_
_entity_poly.entity_id
_entity_poly.type
_entity_poly.pdbx_seq_one_letter_code
_entity_poly.pdbx_strand_id
1 'polypeptide(L)'
;KSTTIASMLNYINRKYRKHILTLEDPIEFLFTEDKSVINQREIGEDVKDFGIAMKHAVREDPDVMLVGEMRDEETFMTAIHAAETGHLVYGTIHASSASTCIGRILDLFPQDMHDAIRSAIAFNTKGIVAQKLLKSIKPDVGRVPTVEIMFFNPIVKKLILEGEDHKLSDAIRIGSEEGM
;
A
#
# COMPACT_ATOMS: atom_id res chain seq x y z
N LYS A 1 -5.32 -9.26 -2.34
CA LYS A 1 -4.89 -7.93 -1.84
C LYS A 1 -5.91 -7.40 -0.82
N SER A 2 -7.14 -7.19 -1.21
CA SER A 2 -8.22 -6.60 -0.38
C SER A 2 -8.40 -7.35 0.95
N THR A 3 -8.49 -8.68 0.93
CA THR A 3 -8.61 -9.51 2.16
C THR A 3 -7.45 -9.28 3.13
N THR A 4 -6.22 -9.17 2.62
CA THR A 4 -5.03 -8.95 3.46
C THR A 4 -5.07 -7.58 4.12
N ILE A 5 -5.39 -6.53 3.35
CA ILE A 5 -5.53 -5.19 3.91
C ILE A 5 -6.70 -5.11 4.88
N ALA A 6 -7.84 -5.71 4.53
CA ALA A 6 -9.00 -5.78 5.45
C ALA A 6 -8.62 -6.44 6.79
N SER A 7 -7.79 -7.48 6.77
CA SER A 7 -7.29 -8.11 7.99
C SER A 7 -6.38 -7.19 8.80
N MET A 8 -5.51 -6.41 8.12
CA MET A 8 -4.64 -5.42 8.79
C MET A 8 -5.45 -4.29 9.42
N LEU A 9 -6.43 -3.74 8.69
CA LEU A 9 -7.32 -2.70 9.21
C LEU A 9 -8.17 -3.21 10.39
N ASN A 10 -8.69 -4.43 10.29
CA ASN A 10 -9.43 -5.03 11.38
C ASN A 10 -8.55 -5.31 12.61
N TYR A 11 -7.27 -5.66 12.41
CA TYR A 11 -6.32 -5.74 13.51
C TYR A 11 -6.14 -4.39 14.22
N ILE A 12 -5.99 -3.31 13.46
CA ILE A 12 -5.89 -1.94 14.00
C ILE A 12 -7.18 -1.59 14.77
N ASN A 13 -8.34 -1.81 14.16
CA ASN A 13 -9.64 -1.56 14.73
C ASN A 13 -9.83 -2.22 16.11
N ARG A 14 -9.39 -3.47 16.25
CA ARG A 14 -9.49 -4.23 17.50
C ARG A 14 -8.47 -3.83 18.58
N LYS A 15 -7.34 -3.29 18.17
CA LYS A 15 -6.21 -3.04 19.09
C LYS A 15 -6.09 -1.57 19.51
N TYR A 16 -6.39 -0.64 18.61
CA TYR A 16 -6.05 0.76 18.77
C TYR A 16 -7.29 1.64 18.63
N ARG A 17 -7.27 2.81 19.28
CA ARG A 17 -8.29 3.86 19.11
C ARG A 17 -7.79 4.80 18.01
N LYS A 18 -8.24 4.56 16.77
CA LYS A 18 -7.81 5.26 15.59
C LYS A 18 -8.98 5.69 14.74
N HIS A 19 -8.83 6.76 13.98
CA HIS A 19 -9.71 7.10 12.89
C HIS A 19 -9.17 6.44 11.61
N ILE A 20 -9.94 5.51 11.05
CA ILE A 20 -9.61 4.78 9.83
C ILE A 20 -10.54 5.27 8.73
N LEU A 21 -9.99 5.73 7.62
CA LEU A 21 -10.74 6.14 6.44
C LEU A 21 -10.37 5.24 5.25
N THR A 22 -11.37 4.67 4.57
CA THR A 22 -11.14 3.90 3.36
C THR A 22 -11.79 4.57 2.15
N LEU A 23 -11.08 4.54 1.03
CA LEU A 23 -11.54 4.97 -0.28
C LEU A 23 -11.42 3.77 -1.22
N GLU A 24 -12.53 3.21 -1.64
CA GLU A 24 -12.59 1.91 -2.34
C GLU A 24 -13.43 2.00 -3.63
N ASP A 25 -13.14 1.11 -4.58
CA ASP A 25 -13.84 1.03 -5.87
C ASP A 25 -13.96 -0.45 -6.31
N PRO A 26 -15.04 -1.15 -5.90
CA PRO A 26 -16.01 -0.85 -4.85
C PRO A 26 -15.56 -1.26 -3.44
N ILE A 27 -16.38 -1.01 -2.41
CA ILE A 27 -16.20 -1.57 -1.05
C ILE A 27 -16.40 -3.09 -1.09
N GLU A 28 -15.33 -3.86 -0.78
CA GLU A 28 -15.40 -5.33 -0.76
C GLU A 28 -15.75 -5.90 0.61
N PHE A 29 -15.35 -5.22 1.70
CA PHE A 29 -15.57 -5.66 3.08
C PHE A 29 -16.14 -4.53 3.92
N LEU A 30 -17.25 -4.79 4.58
CA LEU A 30 -17.80 -3.88 5.58
C LEU A 30 -17.18 -4.17 6.96
N PHE A 31 -16.69 -3.12 7.60
CA PHE A 31 -16.14 -3.21 8.95
C PHE A 31 -17.19 -2.89 10.00
N THR A 32 -17.14 -3.65 11.10
CA THR A 32 -17.85 -3.28 12.33
C THR A 32 -16.84 -2.58 13.23
N GLU A 33 -17.16 -1.38 13.66
CA GLU A 33 -16.33 -0.61 14.60
C GLU A 33 -16.19 -1.35 15.94
N ASP A 34 -14.97 -1.32 16.50
CA ASP A 34 -14.66 -1.84 17.84
C ASP A 34 -14.00 -0.72 18.66
N LYS A 35 -12.69 -0.56 18.59
CA LYS A 35 -11.96 0.52 19.27
C LYS A 35 -11.72 1.74 18.38
N SER A 36 -11.72 1.55 17.07
CA SER A 36 -11.52 2.60 16.09
C SER A 36 -12.85 3.06 15.49
N VAL A 37 -12.89 4.31 15.02
CA VAL A 37 -13.94 4.82 14.14
C VAL A 37 -13.54 4.50 12.71
N ILE A 38 -14.45 3.98 11.89
CA ILE A 38 -14.16 3.58 10.51
C ILE A 38 -15.15 4.24 9.56
N ASN A 39 -14.65 5.12 8.71
CA ASN A 39 -15.41 5.71 7.62
C ASN A 39 -15.00 5.06 6.30
N GLN A 40 -15.94 4.38 5.64
CA GLN A 40 -15.74 3.78 4.33
C GLN A 40 -16.47 4.60 3.28
N ARG A 41 -15.80 4.87 2.16
CA ARG A 41 -16.36 5.62 1.02
C ARG A 41 -16.12 4.87 -0.26
N GLU A 42 -17.18 4.71 -1.02
CA GLU A 42 -17.14 4.10 -2.35
C GLU A 42 -17.01 5.18 -3.42
N ILE A 43 -16.05 4.99 -4.33
CA ILE A 43 -15.87 5.87 -5.48
C ILE A 43 -17.03 5.65 -6.46
N GLY A 44 -17.59 6.76 -6.92
CA GLY A 44 -18.75 6.75 -7.83
C GLY A 44 -20.11 6.81 -7.11
N GLU A 45 -20.17 6.38 -5.84
CA GLU A 45 -21.38 6.45 -5.02
C GLU A 45 -21.30 7.58 -3.98
N ASP A 46 -20.32 7.52 -3.06
CA ASP A 46 -20.15 8.49 -1.99
C ASP A 46 -19.30 9.69 -2.41
N VAL A 47 -18.35 9.47 -3.30
CA VAL A 47 -17.42 10.49 -3.81
C VAL A 47 -17.17 10.27 -5.30
N LYS A 48 -16.94 11.35 -6.02
CA LYS A 48 -16.88 11.32 -7.49
C LYS A 48 -15.67 10.54 -8.02
N ASP A 49 -14.49 10.79 -7.45
CA ASP A 49 -13.22 10.19 -7.87
C ASP A 49 -12.20 10.16 -6.71
N PHE A 50 -11.12 9.40 -6.88
CA PHE A 50 -10.07 9.26 -5.88
C PHE A 50 -9.35 10.58 -5.57
N GLY A 51 -9.07 11.43 -6.57
CA GLY A 51 -8.36 12.68 -6.39
C GLY A 51 -9.13 13.66 -5.49
N ILE A 52 -10.44 13.83 -5.76
CA ILE A 52 -11.32 14.64 -4.92
C ILE A 52 -11.45 14.03 -3.52
N ALA A 53 -11.68 12.72 -3.44
CA ALA A 53 -11.82 12.01 -2.18
C ALA A 53 -10.59 12.20 -1.28
N MET A 54 -9.39 12.02 -1.82
CA MET A 54 -8.12 12.17 -1.11
C MET A 54 -7.89 13.58 -0.59
N LYS A 55 -8.19 14.63 -1.41
CA LYS A 55 -8.07 16.05 -0.99
C LYS A 55 -8.94 16.37 0.24
N HIS A 56 -10.10 15.75 0.35
CA HIS A 56 -10.98 15.91 1.51
C HIS A 56 -10.55 15.01 2.67
N ALA A 57 -10.18 13.79 2.38
CA ALA A 57 -9.78 12.77 3.36
C ALA A 57 -8.67 13.24 4.31
N VAL A 58 -7.62 13.87 3.79
CA VAL A 58 -6.49 14.38 4.60
C VAL A 58 -6.94 15.45 5.60
N ARG A 59 -8.05 16.18 5.29
CA ARG A 59 -8.60 17.22 6.18
C ARG A 59 -9.47 16.69 7.32
N GLU A 60 -9.81 15.42 7.27
CA GLU A 60 -10.60 14.74 8.31
C GLU A 60 -9.72 14.18 9.42
N ASP A 61 -8.40 14.41 9.33
CA ASP A 61 -7.40 13.97 10.31
C ASP A 61 -7.47 12.47 10.62
N PRO A 62 -7.48 11.59 9.59
CA PRO A 62 -7.47 10.16 9.83
C PRO A 62 -6.09 9.69 10.27
N ASP A 63 -6.01 8.80 11.24
CA ASP A 63 -4.75 8.14 11.60
C ASP A 63 -4.30 7.14 10.53
N VAL A 64 -5.27 6.47 9.90
CA VAL A 64 -5.04 5.40 8.94
C VAL A 64 -5.92 5.60 7.71
N MET A 65 -5.33 5.50 6.54
CA MET A 65 -6.05 5.61 5.27
C MET A 65 -5.84 4.34 4.43
N LEU A 66 -6.90 3.91 3.74
CA LEU A 66 -6.81 2.94 2.66
C LEU A 66 -7.18 3.63 1.34
N VAL A 67 -6.27 3.57 0.38
CA VAL A 67 -6.51 3.91 -1.02
C VAL A 67 -6.63 2.61 -1.79
N GLY A 68 -7.84 2.26 -2.20
CA GLY A 68 -8.19 0.95 -2.77
C GLY A 68 -7.30 0.57 -3.96
N GLU A 69 -7.03 1.51 -4.86
CA GLU A 69 -6.07 1.34 -5.95
C GLU A 69 -5.43 2.66 -6.37
N MET A 70 -4.10 2.63 -6.54
CA MET A 70 -3.32 3.77 -7.07
C MET A 70 -3.02 3.51 -8.55
N ARG A 71 -3.84 4.10 -9.44
CA ARG A 71 -3.78 3.89 -10.89
C ARG A 71 -3.13 5.04 -11.65
N ASP A 72 -3.00 6.20 -11.04
CA ASP A 72 -2.56 7.44 -11.67
C ASP A 72 -1.64 8.25 -10.74
N GLU A 73 -0.97 9.22 -11.36
CA GLU A 73 -0.04 10.14 -10.71
C GLU A 73 -0.69 10.90 -9.54
N GLU A 74 -1.89 11.47 -9.76
CA GLU A 74 -2.55 12.33 -8.76
C GLU A 74 -2.89 11.55 -7.49
N THR A 75 -3.45 10.36 -7.62
CA THR A 75 -3.79 9.49 -6.50
C THR A 75 -2.55 9.06 -5.74
N PHE A 76 -1.47 8.67 -6.46
CA PHE A 76 -0.23 8.25 -5.84
C PHE A 76 0.44 9.40 -5.09
N MET A 77 0.58 10.58 -5.71
CA MET A 77 1.19 11.74 -5.05
C MET A 77 0.41 12.21 -3.83
N THR A 78 -0.91 12.18 -3.89
CA THR A 78 -1.73 12.54 -2.73
C THR A 78 -1.57 11.53 -1.58
N ALA A 79 -1.41 10.24 -1.89
CA ALA A 79 -1.10 9.20 -0.89
C ALA A 79 0.28 9.44 -0.24
N ILE A 80 1.30 9.82 -1.03
CA ILE A 80 2.63 10.20 -0.51
C ILE A 80 2.53 11.43 0.40
N HIS A 81 1.84 12.49 -0.01
CA HIS A 81 1.66 13.69 0.81
C HIS A 81 0.92 13.40 2.11
N ALA A 82 -0.07 12.52 2.09
CA ALA A 82 -0.72 12.05 3.31
C ALA A 82 0.27 11.32 4.24
N ALA A 83 1.13 10.46 3.70
CA ALA A 83 2.17 9.78 4.47
C ALA A 83 3.21 10.76 5.05
N GLU A 84 3.61 11.78 4.31
CA GLU A 84 4.53 12.85 4.76
C GLU A 84 3.95 13.69 5.90
N THR A 85 2.63 13.84 5.94
CA THR A 85 1.92 14.59 6.98
C THR A 85 1.51 13.72 8.18
N GLY A 86 2.00 12.48 8.26
CA GLY A 86 1.90 11.64 9.45
C GLY A 86 0.80 10.58 9.44
N HIS A 87 0.08 10.42 8.33
CA HIS A 87 -0.94 9.39 8.18
C HIS A 87 -0.31 8.03 7.82
N LEU A 88 -0.83 6.93 8.35
CA LEU A 88 -0.50 5.60 7.87
C LEU A 88 -1.35 5.27 6.63
N VAL A 89 -0.73 5.23 5.47
CA VAL A 89 -1.45 4.99 4.21
C VAL A 89 -1.21 3.57 3.70
N TYR A 90 -2.28 2.82 3.50
CA TYR A 90 -2.30 1.58 2.74
C TYR A 90 -2.76 1.86 1.31
N GLY A 91 -2.03 1.35 0.34
CA GLY A 91 -2.43 1.44 -1.06
C GLY A 91 -2.21 0.13 -1.80
N THR A 92 -2.91 -0.08 -2.89
CA THR A 92 -2.68 -1.25 -3.75
C THR A 92 -2.18 -0.83 -5.13
N ILE A 93 -1.23 -1.63 -5.64
CA ILE A 93 -0.69 -1.52 -6.99
C ILE A 93 -0.68 -2.90 -7.63
N HIS A 94 -0.80 -2.97 -8.94
CA HIS A 94 -0.67 -4.20 -9.69
C HIS A 94 0.78 -4.43 -10.11
N ALA A 95 1.49 -5.30 -9.40
CA ALA A 95 2.85 -5.75 -9.72
C ALA A 95 2.97 -7.26 -9.48
N SER A 96 3.93 -7.90 -10.13
CA SER A 96 4.17 -9.35 -10.05
C SER A 96 5.00 -9.76 -8.83
N SER A 97 5.78 -8.84 -8.26
CA SER A 97 6.66 -9.03 -7.09
C SER A 97 6.85 -7.70 -6.36
N ALA A 98 7.41 -7.73 -5.16
CA ALA A 98 7.71 -6.50 -4.41
C ALA A 98 8.78 -5.67 -5.12
N SER A 99 9.81 -6.30 -5.68
CA SER A 99 10.89 -5.62 -6.42
C SER A 99 10.38 -4.92 -7.68
N THR A 100 9.45 -5.52 -8.43
CA THR A 100 8.90 -4.92 -9.66
C THR A 100 7.90 -3.80 -9.38
N CYS A 101 7.46 -3.64 -8.13
CA CYS A 101 6.51 -2.60 -7.75
C CYS A 101 7.08 -1.19 -7.98
N ILE A 102 8.39 -1.00 -7.77
CA ILE A 102 9.06 0.31 -7.97
C ILE A 102 8.92 0.76 -9.43
N GLY A 103 9.26 -0.10 -10.39
CA GLY A 103 9.08 0.21 -11.81
C GLY A 103 7.63 0.53 -12.17
N ARG A 104 6.67 -0.23 -11.62
CA ARG A 104 5.23 0.01 -11.85
C ARG A 104 4.76 1.35 -11.28
N ILE A 105 5.34 1.82 -10.20
CA ILE A 105 5.06 3.16 -9.68
C ILE A 105 5.64 4.21 -10.63
N LEU A 106 6.89 4.03 -11.07
CA LEU A 106 7.53 4.98 -11.99
C LEU A 106 6.82 5.08 -13.34
N ASP A 107 6.20 3.99 -13.81
CA ASP A 107 5.39 4.00 -15.04
C ASP A 107 4.18 4.97 -14.99
N LEU A 108 3.76 5.42 -13.79
CA LEU A 108 2.71 6.42 -13.61
C LEU A 108 3.18 7.85 -13.89
N PHE A 109 4.50 8.09 -13.99
CA PHE A 109 5.10 9.41 -14.01
C PHE A 109 5.97 9.63 -15.25
N PRO A 110 6.08 10.89 -15.73
CA PRO A 110 7.05 11.26 -16.74
C PRO A 110 8.49 10.97 -16.28
N GLN A 111 9.37 10.67 -17.22
CA GLN A 111 10.74 10.23 -16.94
C GLN A 111 11.57 11.27 -16.16
N ASP A 112 11.33 12.54 -16.39
CA ASP A 112 12.00 13.65 -15.69
C ASP A 112 11.61 13.77 -14.21
N MET A 113 10.53 13.12 -13.78
CA MET A 113 10.11 13.04 -12.39
C MET A 113 10.63 11.80 -11.64
N HIS A 114 11.22 10.83 -12.33
CA HIS A 114 11.56 9.53 -11.74
C HIS A 114 12.48 9.65 -10.53
N ASP A 115 13.50 10.53 -10.54
CA ASP A 115 14.41 10.70 -9.40
C ASP A 115 13.70 11.27 -8.17
N ALA A 116 12.79 12.23 -8.37
CA ALA A 116 11.98 12.79 -7.29
C ALA A 116 11.03 11.73 -6.71
N ILE A 117 10.39 10.93 -7.59
CA ILE A 117 9.49 9.85 -7.16
C ILE A 117 10.25 8.74 -6.43
N ARG A 118 11.46 8.36 -6.89
CA ARG A 118 12.32 7.41 -6.17
C ARG A 118 12.63 7.90 -4.76
N SER A 119 12.96 9.17 -4.62
CA SER A 119 13.18 9.79 -3.30
C SER A 119 11.93 9.74 -2.42
N ALA A 120 10.78 10.13 -2.97
CA ALA A 120 9.52 10.10 -2.24
C ALA A 120 9.17 8.67 -1.75
N ILE A 121 9.30 7.67 -2.62
CA ILE A 121 9.10 6.25 -2.28
C ILE A 121 10.08 5.81 -1.20
N ALA A 122 11.39 6.08 -1.36
CA ALA A 122 12.43 5.61 -0.45
C ALA A 122 12.24 6.13 0.98
N PHE A 123 11.75 7.35 1.15
CA PHE A 123 11.61 7.97 2.47
C PHE A 123 10.24 7.74 3.12
N ASN A 124 9.18 7.66 2.34
CA ASN A 124 7.80 7.59 2.88
C ASN A 124 7.25 6.17 2.96
N THR A 125 7.75 5.23 2.14
CA THR A 125 7.26 3.85 2.17
C THR A 125 7.91 3.06 3.32
N LYS A 126 7.10 2.30 4.06
CA LYS A 126 7.56 1.41 5.13
C LYS A 126 7.82 0.00 4.63
N GLY A 127 7.00 -0.48 3.70
CA GLY A 127 7.15 -1.80 3.11
C GLY A 127 6.19 -2.05 1.96
N ILE A 128 6.54 -3.03 1.15
CA ILE A 128 5.72 -3.55 0.06
C ILE A 128 5.50 -5.04 0.30
N VAL A 129 4.25 -5.47 0.20
CA VAL A 129 3.86 -6.87 0.32
C VAL A 129 3.28 -7.34 -1.02
N ALA A 130 4.00 -8.20 -1.71
CA ALA A 130 3.50 -8.88 -2.90
C ALA A 130 2.92 -10.24 -2.51
N GLN A 131 1.78 -10.61 -3.11
CA GLN A 131 1.06 -11.81 -2.76
C GLN A 131 0.65 -12.59 -4.01
N LYS A 132 0.86 -13.92 -3.96
CA LYS A 132 0.38 -14.86 -4.98
C LYS A 132 -0.45 -15.96 -4.31
N LEU A 133 -1.47 -16.44 -5.02
CA LEU A 133 -2.27 -17.58 -4.58
C LEU A 133 -1.80 -18.83 -5.34
N LEU A 134 -1.18 -19.76 -4.63
CA LEU A 134 -0.75 -21.05 -5.17
C LEU A 134 -1.79 -22.14 -4.89
N LYS A 135 -1.83 -23.16 -5.75
CA LYS A 135 -2.65 -24.35 -5.51
C LYS A 135 -2.11 -25.08 -4.26
N SER A 136 -3.00 -25.40 -3.34
CA SER A 136 -2.62 -26.18 -2.15
C SER A 136 -2.33 -27.64 -2.51
N ILE A 137 -1.40 -28.24 -1.80
CA ILE A 137 -1.17 -29.70 -1.82
C ILE A 137 -2.13 -30.43 -0.87
N LYS A 138 -2.82 -29.69 0.02
CA LYS A 138 -3.83 -30.29 0.92
C LYS A 138 -5.17 -30.34 0.20
N PRO A 139 -5.86 -31.50 0.20
CA PRO A 139 -7.11 -31.68 -0.57
C PRO A 139 -8.24 -30.75 -0.11
N ASP A 140 -8.29 -30.41 1.18
CA ASP A 140 -9.36 -29.58 1.76
C ASP A 140 -9.11 -28.06 1.62
N VAL A 141 -7.97 -27.66 1.04
CA VAL A 141 -7.57 -26.25 0.88
C VAL A 141 -7.34 -25.97 -0.60
N GLY A 142 -8.18 -25.17 -1.22
CA GLY A 142 -8.08 -24.87 -2.65
C GLY A 142 -6.81 -24.11 -3.03
N ARG A 143 -6.53 -23.01 -2.33
CA ARG A 143 -5.36 -22.14 -2.59
C ARG A 143 -4.75 -21.63 -1.30
N VAL A 144 -3.43 -21.42 -1.32
CA VAL A 144 -2.65 -20.89 -0.20
C VAL A 144 -1.98 -19.57 -0.65
N PRO A 145 -2.10 -18.49 0.13
CA PRO A 145 -1.35 -17.27 -0.17
C PRO A 145 0.13 -17.48 0.16
N THR A 146 0.98 -17.06 -0.78
CA THR A 146 2.41 -16.87 -0.56
C THR A 146 2.70 -15.38 -0.61
N VAL A 147 3.59 -14.92 0.24
CA VAL A 147 3.92 -13.50 0.36
C VAL A 147 5.42 -13.28 0.16
N GLU A 148 5.74 -12.15 -0.44
CA GLU A 148 7.08 -11.59 -0.50
C GLU A 148 6.97 -10.22 0.16
N ILE A 149 7.82 -9.95 1.14
CA ILE A 149 7.80 -8.71 1.90
C ILE A 149 9.12 -7.98 1.67
N MET A 150 9.05 -6.71 1.31
CA MET A 150 10.21 -5.83 1.18
C MET A 150 10.07 -4.68 2.16
N PHE A 151 10.85 -4.67 3.22
CA PHE A 151 10.96 -3.53 4.12
C PHE A 151 11.95 -2.49 3.59
N PHE A 152 11.66 -1.22 3.82
CA PHE A 152 12.50 -0.12 3.37
C PHE A 152 13.63 0.16 4.37
N ASN A 153 14.50 -0.84 4.54
CA ASN A 153 15.73 -0.70 5.29
C ASN A 153 16.77 0.17 4.54
N PRO A 154 17.91 0.56 5.13
CA PRO A 154 18.90 1.42 4.48
C PRO A 154 19.41 0.87 3.14
N ILE A 155 19.53 -0.46 3.00
CA ILE A 155 20.01 -1.11 1.76
C ILE A 155 18.97 -0.93 0.65
N VAL A 156 17.71 -1.27 0.92
CA VAL A 156 16.59 -1.13 -0.05
C VAL A 156 16.44 0.33 -0.47
N LYS A 157 16.46 1.27 0.48
CA LYS A 157 16.40 2.72 0.19
C LYS A 157 17.52 3.16 -0.74
N LYS A 158 18.76 2.75 -0.46
CA LYS A 158 19.91 3.07 -1.29
C LYS A 158 19.74 2.55 -2.73
N LEU A 159 19.36 1.28 -2.89
CA LEU A 159 19.15 0.68 -4.20
C LEU A 159 18.07 1.42 -5.02
N ILE A 160 16.97 1.81 -4.37
CA ILE A 160 15.90 2.57 -5.03
C ILE A 160 16.41 3.95 -5.49
N LEU A 161 17.14 4.67 -4.63
CA LEU A 161 17.69 6.00 -4.94
C LEU A 161 18.71 5.95 -6.07
N GLU A 162 19.52 4.89 -6.15
CA GLU A 162 20.53 4.69 -7.18
C GLU A 162 19.99 4.06 -8.49
N GLY A 163 18.67 3.74 -8.53
CA GLY A 163 18.06 3.11 -9.70
C GLY A 163 18.45 1.64 -9.92
N GLU A 164 19.00 0.99 -8.89
CA GLU A 164 19.49 -0.38 -8.91
C GLU A 164 18.38 -1.41 -8.60
N ASP A 165 17.19 -1.21 -9.18
CA ASP A 165 15.99 -1.99 -8.87
C ASP A 165 16.17 -3.51 -9.11
N HIS A 166 17.06 -3.89 -10.04
CA HIS A 166 17.38 -5.28 -10.34
C HIS A 166 18.03 -6.02 -9.15
N LYS A 167 18.65 -5.30 -8.21
CA LYS A 167 19.26 -5.86 -6.99
C LYS A 167 18.27 -6.02 -5.83
N LEU A 168 17.05 -5.48 -5.92
CA LEU A 168 16.07 -5.53 -4.85
C LEU A 168 15.68 -6.97 -4.49
N SER A 169 15.58 -7.86 -5.47
CA SER A 169 15.27 -9.28 -5.22
C SER A 169 16.32 -9.96 -4.35
N ASP A 170 17.60 -9.62 -4.52
CA ASP A 170 18.67 -10.16 -3.69
C ASP A 170 18.64 -9.54 -2.28
N ALA A 171 18.37 -8.23 -2.18
CA ALA A 171 18.19 -7.55 -0.90
C ALA A 171 17.05 -8.18 -0.06
N ILE A 172 15.90 -8.49 -0.69
CA ILE A 172 14.79 -9.20 -0.04
C ILE A 172 15.23 -10.57 0.48
N ARG A 173 15.97 -11.33 -0.35
CA ARG A 173 16.43 -12.68 0.00
C ARG A 173 17.42 -12.68 1.18
N ILE A 174 18.30 -11.70 1.24
CA ILE A 174 19.28 -11.55 2.32
C ILE A 174 18.60 -11.04 3.61
N GLY A 175 17.54 -10.24 3.48
CA GLY A 175 16.82 -9.63 4.60
C GLY A 175 15.90 -10.57 5.38
N SER A 176 16.04 -11.89 5.26
CA SER A 176 15.19 -12.87 5.97
C SER A 176 15.23 -12.72 7.50
N GLU A 177 16.37 -12.31 8.07
CA GLU A 177 16.50 -12.04 9.51
C GLU A 177 15.74 -10.76 9.94
N GLU A 178 15.46 -9.86 9.01
CA GLU A 178 14.66 -8.65 9.22
C GLU A 178 13.16 -8.90 8.95
N GLY A 179 12.76 -10.13 8.59
CA GLY A 179 11.39 -10.52 8.30
C GLY A 179 10.95 -10.29 6.85
N MET A 180 11.89 -10.11 5.95
CA MET A 180 11.64 -10.02 4.50
C MET A 180 11.51 -11.41 3.85
#